data_e3820dc0a9bde870b537d8d5689f37da
#
_entry.id   e3820dc0a9bde870b537d8d5689f37da
#
_cell.length_a   1.000
_cell.length_b   1.000
_cell.length_c   1.000
_cell.angle_alpha   90.00
_cell.angle_beta   90.00
_cell.angle_gamma   90.00
#
_symmetry.space_group_name_H-M   'P 1'
#
loop_
_entity.id
_entity.type
_entity.pdbx_description
1 polymer ?
#
loop_
_entity_poly.entity_id
_entity_poly.type
_entity_poly.pdbx_seq_one_letter_code
_entity_poly.pdbx_strand_id
1 'polypeptide(L)'
;MLDLVIRHGTIVDGSGMGRYRADVGVADGRIVEIGRIRAPAQRSIDADGLIVAPGFIDGHTHMDAQVNWDRQGTCSCWHGVTTVIMGNCGFALAPCPPAEREWFARCLTAVEDIPLEAMLAGIDWKWETFPEYLATVEQLPKALNYGSYIGHSALRMYVMGKRALSEPATDDDIARMVQAVKQAVRAGAMGFSSSRAGTHVTPDDTPVASRIAEWREIDALVGAMAELDAGIFQVGPEVSSGPAQRAFLERLRQVALDTGRPVMFGTISTRQGEAPNSYRYQLDYLDQSIAAGARMFGQTTTKSINAIFALKSYLPFDALPHWKEVRALPVAEQKRRMADPAVRAQLVADEDRMKPRDKVFQGGGAATTDPRKPDYTNLFAMRDVEWNDPTVASLAAERGKHPVEVMLDLMLANEDQVFVQPLVNEGRDDVLDMLRHPWTLTTFSDSGAHVCQEMGSSLQTHMLSYWVRARQAFTLEQAVRKLTFDNAAAWELNDRGLVRKGFAADLVVFDEHTVRPTMPVVEADLPGGARRLVQKAEGIAGMIVNGKIAFENGVATGACAGQLLKGTGAA
;
A
#
# COMPACT_ATOMS: atom_id res chain seq x y z
N MET A 1 32.60 -18.16 10.74
CA MET A 1 32.50 -16.81 11.36
C MET A 1 31.16 -16.25 10.92
N LEU A 2 30.41 -15.64 11.85
CA LEU A 2 29.12 -15.04 11.50
C LEU A 2 29.32 -13.75 10.70
N ASP A 3 28.39 -13.45 9.79
CA ASP A 3 28.37 -12.17 9.08
C ASP A 3 27.87 -11.05 10.01
N LEU A 4 26.82 -11.35 10.78
CA LEU A 4 26.19 -10.43 11.71
C LEU A 4 25.78 -11.16 12.98
N VAL A 5 25.87 -10.50 14.12
CA VAL A 5 25.24 -10.94 15.36
C VAL A 5 24.46 -9.78 15.96
N ILE A 6 23.22 -10.03 16.35
CA ILE A 6 22.39 -9.10 17.13
C ILE A 6 22.39 -9.62 18.55
N ARG A 7 22.91 -8.82 19.50
CA ARG A 7 23.12 -9.23 20.89
C ARG A 7 22.11 -8.62 21.83
N HIS A 8 21.85 -9.34 22.92
CA HIS A 8 21.08 -8.89 24.09
C HIS A 8 19.63 -8.51 23.78
N GLY A 9 19.12 -8.84 22.57
CA GLY A 9 17.79 -8.45 22.15
C GLY A 9 16.67 -9.18 22.87
N THR A 10 15.51 -8.57 22.96
CA THR A 10 14.25 -9.22 23.31
C THR A 10 13.59 -9.70 22.01
N ILE A 11 13.54 -11.01 21.82
CA ILE A 11 13.03 -11.62 20.59
C ILE A 11 11.51 -11.71 20.66
N VAL A 12 10.83 -11.11 19.68
CA VAL A 12 9.42 -11.34 19.35
C VAL A 12 9.41 -12.06 18.01
N ASP A 13 9.31 -13.38 18.03
CA ASP A 13 9.71 -14.25 16.94
C ASP A 13 8.71 -14.32 15.76
N GLY A 14 7.59 -13.63 15.84
CA GLY A 14 6.55 -13.63 14.81
C GLY A 14 5.51 -14.75 14.95
N SER A 15 5.71 -15.71 15.83
CA SER A 15 4.75 -16.82 16.04
C SER A 15 3.51 -16.43 16.84
N GLY A 16 3.57 -15.30 17.56
CA GLY A 16 2.55 -14.88 18.53
C GLY A 16 2.79 -15.48 19.93
N MET A 17 3.85 -16.26 20.13
CA MET A 17 4.25 -16.75 21.45
C MET A 17 4.99 -15.68 22.25
N GLY A 18 5.07 -15.85 23.58
CA GLY A 18 5.70 -14.88 24.47
C GLY A 18 7.17 -14.63 24.13
N ARG A 19 7.59 -13.38 24.24
CA ARG A 19 8.95 -12.90 23.97
C ARG A 19 9.99 -13.49 24.92
N TYR A 20 11.25 -13.57 24.47
CA TYR A 20 12.37 -14.08 25.25
C TYR A 20 13.68 -13.35 24.91
N ARG A 21 14.66 -13.38 25.80
CA ARG A 21 15.99 -12.76 25.56
C ARG A 21 16.93 -13.75 24.88
N ALA A 22 17.52 -13.31 23.77
CA ALA A 22 18.53 -14.10 23.05
C ALA A 22 19.36 -13.22 22.12
N ASP A 23 20.51 -13.74 21.69
CA ASP A 23 21.26 -13.24 20.55
C ASP A 23 20.76 -13.93 19.27
N VAL A 24 20.90 -13.28 18.12
CA VAL A 24 20.61 -13.83 16.79
C VAL A 24 21.87 -13.77 15.94
N GLY A 25 22.35 -14.93 15.49
CA GLY A 25 23.51 -15.07 14.62
C GLY A 25 23.10 -15.33 13.17
N VAL A 26 23.72 -14.59 12.26
CA VAL A 26 23.44 -14.61 10.83
C VAL A 26 24.69 -14.97 10.06
N ALA A 27 24.54 -15.87 9.08
CA ALA A 27 25.54 -16.19 8.08
C ALA A 27 24.85 -16.50 6.73
N ASP A 28 25.47 -16.09 5.62
CA ASP A 28 24.99 -16.34 4.27
C ASP A 28 23.51 -15.93 4.07
N GLY A 29 23.14 -14.78 4.65
CA GLY A 29 21.79 -14.23 4.55
C GLY A 29 20.73 -14.94 5.39
N ARG A 30 21.09 -15.95 6.20
CA ARG A 30 20.16 -16.76 7.00
C ARG A 30 20.46 -16.70 8.49
N ILE A 31 19.40 -16.87 9.29
CA ILE A 31 19.53 -17.06 10.73
C ILE A 31 20.09 -18.47 10.98
N VAL A 32 21.29 -18.55 11.54
CA VAL A 32 21.98 -19.84 11.78
C VAL A 32 21.99 -20.24 13.25
N GLU A 33 21.90 -19.26 14.16
CA GLU A 33 21.95 -19.52 15.61
C GLU A 33 21.05 -18.54 16.36
N ILE A 34 20.35 -19.01 17.39
CA ILE A 34 19.56 -18.21 18.32
C ILE A 34 19.90 -18.70 19.74
N GLY A 35 20.25 -17.81 20.66
CA GLY A 35 20.60 -18.16 22.04
C GLY A 35 21.75 -17.29 22.57
N ARG A 36 22.64 -17.87 23.37
CA ARG A 36 23.84 -17.18 23.83
C ARG A 36 24.99 -17.42 22.85
N ILE A 37 25.29 -16.44 22.01
CA ILE A 37 26.27 -16.58 20.94
C ILE A 37 27.62 -16.02 21.41
N ARG A 38 28.65 -16.88 21.44
CA ARG A 38 30.04 -16.47 21.75
C ARG A 38 30.90 -16.33 20.50
N ALA A 39 30.41 -16.85 19.38
CA ALA A 39 31.13 -16.80 18.12
C ALA A 39 31.42 -15.34 17.69
N PRO A 40 32.62 -15.10 17.11
CA PRO A 40 32.92 -13.79 16.51
C PRO A 40 32.08 -13.56 15.25
N ALA A 41 31.72 -12.31 15.00
CA ALA A 41 31.01 -11.87 13.81
C ALA A 41 31.73 -10.69 13.15
N GLN A 42 31.51 -10.51 11.84
CA GLN A 42 32.05 -9.37 11.10
C GLN A 42 31.40 -8.06 11.57
N ARG A 43 30.11 -8.09 11.87
CA ARG A 43 29.32 -6.96 12.40
C ARG A 43 28.55 -7.40 13.64
N SER A 44 28.33 -6.47 14.55
CA SER A 44 27.51 -6.68 15.75
C SER A 44 26.58 -5.49 15.95
N ILE A 45 25.31 -5.78 16.27
CA ILE A 45 24.31 -4.81 16.74
C ILE A 45 24.05 -5.13 18.21
N ASP A 46 24.17 -4.14 19.09
CA ASP A 46 23.69 -4.26 20.46
C ASP A 46 22.22 -3.85 20.53
N ALA A 47 21.36 -4.79 20.86
CA ALA A 47 19.91 -4.62 20.96
C ALA A 47 19.43 -4.68 22.43
N ASP A 48 20.31 -4.32 23.41
CA ASP A 48 19.87 -4.27 24.80
C ASP A 48 18.76 -3.23 24.98
N GLY A 49 17.64 -3.66 25.59
CA GLY A 49 16.43 -2.86 25.72
C GLY A 49 15.57 -2.77 24.45
N LEU A 50 15.99 -3.35 23.34
CA LEU A 50 15.27 -3.31 22.06
C LEU A 50 14.59 -4.64 21.74
N ILE A 51 13.58 -4.56 20.90
CA ILE A 51 12.89 -5.70 20.28
C ILE A 51 13.62 -6.11 19.00
N VAL A 52 13.79 -7.40 18.82
CA VAL A 52 14.23 -8.02 17.56
C VAL A 52 13.08 -8.87 17.04
N ALA A 53 12.53 -8.48 15.89
CA ALA A 53 11.40 -9.16 15.28
C ALA A 53 11.72 -9.50 13.82
N PRO A 54 10.92 -10.39 13.15
CA PRO A 54 11.01 -10.56 11.72
C PRO A 54 10.70 -9.23 11.04
N GLY A 55 11.33 -8.95 9.91
CA GLY A 55 11.00 -7.82 9.07
C GLY A 55 9.54 -7.87 8.62
N PHE A 56 8.88 -6.74 8.60
CA PHE A 56 7.46 -6.66 8.25
C PHE A 56 7.26 -6.94 6.77
N ILE A 57 6.10 -7.53 6.44
CA ILE A 57 5.71 -7.92 5.08
C ILE A 57 4.47 -7.16 4.70
N ASP A 58 4.54 -6.43 3.60
CA ASP A 58 3.41 -5.72 3.02
C ASP A 58 3.00 -6.37 1.69
N GLY A 59 1.86 -7.03 1.70
CA GLY A 59 1.35 -7.79 0.57
C GLY A 59 0.53 -6.98 -0.43
N HIS A 60 0.34 -5.67 -0.21
CA HIS A 60 -0.41 -4.83 -1.13
C HIS A 60 0.25 -3.47 -1.31
N THR A 61 1.04 -3.38 -2.37
CA THR A 61 1.75 -2.17 -2.76
C THR A 61 1.68 -1.97 -4.28
N HIS A 62 2.00 -0.76 -4.73
CA HIS A 62 2.11 -0.37 -6.14
C HIS A 62 3.51 0.16 -6.45
N MET A 63 4.53 -0.52 -5.91
CA MET A 63 5.93 -0.15 -6.10
C MET A 63 6.50 -0.55 -7.47
N ASP A 64 5.67 -0.99 -8.41
CA ASP A 64 6.04 -1.43 -9.76
C ASP A 64 6.88 -0.39 -10.51
N ALA A 65 6.48 0.86 -10.41
CA ALA A 65 7.22 1.97 -10.98
C ALA A 65 8.41 2.36 -10.09
N GLN A 66 8.19 2.50 -8.79
CA GLN A 66 9.16 3.02 -7.83
C GLN A 66 10.43 2.17 -7.73
N VAL A 67 10.35 0.85 -7.88
CA VAL A 67 11.51 -0.05 -7.84
C VAL A 67 12.57 0.30 -8.89
N ASN A 68 12.19 1.01 -9.96
CA ASN A 68 13.11 1.42 -11.02
C ASN A 68 14.04 2.59 -10.63
N TRP A 69 13.59 3.47 -9.73
CA TRP A 69 14.36 4.67 -9.34
C TRP A 69 14.71 4.75 -7.86
N ASP A 70 13.97 4.07 -6.99
CA ASP A 70 14.19 4.10 -5.56
C ASP A 70 14.73 2.75 -5.04
N ARG A 71 16.03 2.70 -4.88
CA ARG A 71 16.72 1.50 -4.38
C ARG A 71 16.34 1.12 -2.96
N GLN A 72 15.86 2.08 -2.17
CA GLN A 72 15.57 1.90 -0.74
C GLN A 72 14.16 1.37 -0.48
N GLY A 73 13.21 1.61 -1.40
CA GLY A 73 11.80 1.28 -1.21
C GLY A 73 11.13 2.18 -0.17
N THR A 74 11.40 3.50 -0.26
CA THR A 74 10.81 4.50 0.62
C THR A 74 9.31 4.71 0.26
N CYS A 75 8.41 4.92 1.20
CA CYS A 75 8.61 5.11 2.64
C CYS A 75 8.61 3.78 3.43
N SER A 76 8.21 2.65 2.83
CA SER A 76 8.03 1.36 3.52
C SER A 76 9.26 0.92 4.33
N CYS A 77 10.46 1.14 3.80
CA CYS A 77 11.70 0.78 4.48
C CYS A 77 11.85 1.45 5.86
N TRP A 78 11.41 2.69 6.03
CA TRP A 78 11.50 3.39 7.30
C TRP A 78 10.55 2.86 8.37
N HIS A 79 9.55 2.11 7.97
CA HIS A 79 8.56 1.49 8.87
C HIS A 79 8.85 0.02 9.19
N GLY A 80 10.08 -0.47 8.86
CA GLY A 80 10.52 -1.83 9.17
C GLY A 80 10.07 -2.89 8.18
N VAL A 81 9.52 -2.49 7.03
CA VAL A 81 9.13 -3.41 5.95
C VAL A 81 10.37 -3.90 5.22
N THR A 82 10.54 -5.22 5.15
CA THR A 82 11.63 -5.88 4.43
C THR A 82 11.18 -6.56 3.14
N THR A 83 9.88 -6.78 3.00
CA THR A 83 9.29 -7.49 1.86
C THR A 83 7.99 -6.80 1.43
N VAL A 84 7.86 -6.55 0.14
CA VAL A 84 6.66 -5.98 -0.49
C VAL A 84 6.19 -6.83 -1.65
N ILE A 85 4.86 -6.87 -1.86
CA ILE A 85 4.24 -7.51 -3.03
C ILE A 85 3.59 -6.42 -3.86
N MET A 86 3.98 -6.31 -5.13
CA MET A 86 3.51 -5.31 -6.08
C MET A 86 2.71 -5.92 -7.23
N GLY A 87 2.19 -5.11 -8.14
CA GLY A 87 1.32 -5.56 -9.24
C GLY A 87 -0.11 -5.86 -8.78
N ASN A 88 -0.56 -5.25 -7.70
CA ASN A 88 -1.91 -5.42 -7.16
C ASN A 88 -2.98 -4.76 -8.05
N CYS A 89 -4.25 -5.02 -7.77
CA CYS A 89 -5.42 -4.39 -8.41
C CYS A 89 -5.45 -4.50 -9.95
N GLY A 90 -4.73 -5.46 -10.54
CA GLY A 90 -4.65 -5.61 -11.99
C GLY A 90 -3.77 -4.58 -12.69
N PHE A 91 -3.04 -3.76 -11.92
CA PHE A 91 -2.10 -2.77 -12.43
C PHE A 91 -0.67 -3.23 -12.21
N ALA A 92 -0.02 -3.57 -13.32
CA ALA A 92 1.41 -3.86 -13.36
C ALA A 92 2.00 -3.16 -14.58
N LEU A 93 3.31 -2.92 -14.58
CA LEU A 93 4.01 -2.34 -15.73
C LEU A 93 4.29 -3.36 -16.84
N ALA A 94 3.84 -4.60 -16.67
CA ALA A 94 4.03 -5.69 -17.63
C ALA A 94 2.85 -6.69 -17.60
N PRO A 95 2.56 -7.33 -18.78
CA PRO A 95 3.21 -7.09 -20.08
C PRO A 95 2.81 -5.74 -20.67
N CYS A 96 3.71 -5.12 -21.44
CA CYS A 96 3.50 -3.79 -22.02
C CYS A 96 4.16 -3.67 -23.39
N PRO A 97 3.37 -3.54 -24.49
CA PRO A 97 3.94 -3.30 -25.81
C PRO A 97 4.71 -1.98 -25.85
N PRO A 98 5.86 -1.91 -26.54
CA PRO A 98 6.66 -0.68 -26.59
C PRO A 98 5.89 0.58 -27.04
N ALA A 99 4.95 0.42 -27.97
CA ALA A 99 4.12 1.53 -28.47
C ALA A 99 3.10 2.08 -27.47
N GLU A 100 2.79 1.32 -26.40
CA GLU A 100 1.74 1.67 -25.43
C GLU A 100 2.28 2.16 -24.08
N ARG A 101 3.60 2.29 -23.91
CA ARG A 101 4.27 2.63 -22.64
C ARG A 101 3.77 3.93 -22.02
N GLU A 102 3.63 4.98 -22.83
CA GLU A 102 3.10 6.27 -22.35
C GLU A 102 1.64 6.15 -21.92
N TRP A 103 0.83 5.39 -22.64
CA TRP A 103 -0.56 5.17 -22.28
C TRP A 103 -0.68 4.40 -20.93
N PHE A 104 0.16 3.38 -20.72
CA PHE A 104 0.25 2.65 -19.44
C PHE A 104 0.65 3.60 -18.31
N ALA A 105 1.64 4.45 -18.51
CA ALA A 105 2.04 5.44 -17.52
C ALA A 105 0.88 6.39 -17.16
N ARG A 106 0.14 6.88 -18.16
CA ARG A 106 -1.06 7.72 -17.95
C ARG A 106 -2.16 6.99 -17.19
N CYS A 107 -2.38 5.70 -17.44
CA CYS A 107 -3.35 4.91 -16.68
C CYS A 107 -2.95 4.78 -15.21
N LEU A 108 -1.68 4.53 -14.91
CA LEU A 108 -1.19 4.49 -13.53
C LEU A 108 -1.28 5.86 -12.85
N THR A 109 -1.04 6.96 -13.58
CA THR A 109 -1.30 8.31 -13.04
C THR A 109 -2.78 8.48 -12.68
N ALA A 110 -3.69 8.03 -13.52
CA ALA A 110 -5.13 8.20 -13.30
C ALA A 110 -5.66 7.34 -12.15
N VAL A 111 -5.14 6.13 -11.96
CA VAL A 111 -5.63 5.18 -10.95
C VAL A 111 -4.84 5.28 -9.65
N GLU A 112 -3.51 5.35 -9.73
CA GLU A 112 -2.62 5.23 -8.59
C GLU A 112 -1.99 6.57 -8.14
N ASP A 113 -2.36 7.68 -8.80
CA ASP A 113 -1.86 9.03 -8.46
C ASP A 113 -0.32 9.09 -8.38
N ILE A 114 0.34 8.43 -9.35
CA ILE A 114 1.80 8.52 -9.52
C ILE A 114 2.07 9.60 -10.58
N PRO A 115 2.87 10.63 -10.29
CA PRO A 115 3.14 11.69 -11.26
C PRO A 115 3.68 11.14 -12.60
N LEU A 116 3.05 11.52 -13.72
CA LEU A 116 3.42 11.03 -15.05
C LEU A 116 4.88 11.32 -15.39
N GLU A 117 5.34 12.54 -15.07
CA GLU A 117 6.73 12.96 -15.28
C GLU A 117 7.72 12.08 -14.52
N ALA A 118 7.37 11.63 -13.31
CA ALA A 118 8.22 10.72 -12.54
C ALA A 118 8.34 9.35 -13.22
N MET A 119 7.25 8.81 -13.76
CA MET A 119 7.27 7.53 -14.47
C MET A 119 8.04 7.61 -15.79
N LEU A 120 7.81 8.68 -16.58
CA LEU A 120 8.48 8.86 -17.87
C LEU A 120 9.98 9.11 -17.70
N ALA A 121 10.42 9.77 -16.63
CA ALA A 121 11.82 10.03 -16.33
C ALA A 121 12.52 8.89 -15.58
N GLY A 122 11.76 8.13 -14.74
CA GLY A 122 12.32 7.16 -13.81
C GLY A 122 12.36 5.72 -14.31
N ILE A 123 11.57 5.35 -15.32
CA ILE A 123 11.47 3.97 -15.78
C ILE A 123 12.27 3.77 -17.07
N ASP A 124 13.24 2.88 -17.01
CA ASP A 124 13.96 2.38 -18.20
C ASP A 124 13.28 1.10 -18.70
N TRP A 125 12.29 1.28 -19.58
CA TRP A 125 11.42 0.23 -20.10
C TRP A 125 12.18 -0.82 -20.92
N LYS A 126 12.82 -1.78 -20.25
CA LYS A 126 13.63 -2.87 -20.86
C LYS A 126 12.85 -4.16 -21.13
N TRP A 127 11.53 -4.15 -21.00
CA TRP A 127 10.68 -5.32 -21.13
C TRP A 127 9.49 -5.05 -22.07
N GLU A 128 8.92 -6.12 -22.56
CA GLU A 128 7.63 -6.20 -23.20
C GLU A 128 6.76 -7.24 -22.50
N THR A 129 7.31 -8.41 -22.21
CA THR A 129 6.65 -9.51 -21.51
C THR A 129 6.82 -9.43 -20.00
N PHE A 130 5.96 -10.14 -19.26
CA PHE A 130 6.08 -10.20 -17.80
C PHE A 130 7.35 -10.92 -17.31
N PRO A 131 7.80 -12.06 -17.91
CA PRO A 131 9.09 -12.65 -17.57
C PRO A 131 10.29 -11.69 -17.74
N GLU A 132 10.31 -10.88 -18.80
CA GLU A 132 11.36 -9.88 -18.99
C GLU A 132 11.32 -8.78 -17.93
N TYR A 133 10.12 -8.37 -17.50
CA TYR A 133 9.96 -7.45 -16.38
C TYR A 133 10.55 -8.02 -15.09
N LEU A 134 10.20 -9.26 -14.74
CA LEU A 134 10.78 -9.93 -13.56
C LEU A 134 12.31 -10.02 -13.64
N ALA A 135 12.84 -10.39 -14.81
CA ALA A 135 14.29 -10.43 -15.02
C ALA A 135 14.95 -9.05 -14.87
N THR A 136 14.25 -7.98 -15.29
CA THR A 136 14.72 -6.61 -15.09
C THR A 136 14.71 -6.25 -13.61
N VAL A 137 13.61 -6.50 -12.89
CA VAL A 137 13.51 -6.25 -11.45
C VAL A 137 14.55 -7.05 -10.66
N GLU A 138 14.84 -8.30 -11.06
CA GLU A 138 15.87 -9.12 -10.41
C GLU A 138 17.26 -8.46 -10.44
N GLN A 139 17.59 -7.77 -11.53
CA GLN A 139 18.89 -7.11 -11.72
C GLN A 139 18.99 -5.73 -11.05
N LEU A 140 17.87 -5.09 -10.72
CA LEU A 140 17.90 -3.78 -10.07
C LEU A 140 18.50 -3.87 -8.66
N PRO A 141 19.39 -2.93 -8.29
CA PRO A 141 19.84 -2.82 -6.90
C PRO A 141 18.67 -2.37 -6.01
N LYS A 142 18.35 -3.16 -4.99
CA LYS A 142 17.21 -2.92 -4.11
C LYS A 142 17.48 -3.34 -2.68
N ALA A 143 17.00 -2.54 -1.73
CA ALA A 143 17.17 -2.80 -0.30
C ALA A 143 16.08 -3.75 0.23
N LEU A 144 14.86 -3.73 -0.34
CA LEU A 144 13.75 -4.61 0.03
C LEU A 144 13.67 -5.84 -0.87
N ASN A 145 12.98 -6.87 -0.39
CA ASN A 145 12.52 -7.98 -1.23
C ASN A 145 11.22 -7.60 -1.94
N TYR A 146 11.08 -8.00 -3.19
CA TYR A 146 9.90 -7.73 -4.03
C TYR A 146 9.32 -9.02 -4.58
N GLY A 147 8.01 -9.23 -4.40
CA GLY A 147 7.22 -10.17 -5.19
C GLY A 147 6.31 -9.39 -6.13
N SER A 148 5.86 -9.97 -7.24
CA SER A 148 4.99 -9.28 -8.19
C SER A 148 3.90 -10.19 -8.76
N TYR A 149 2.70 -9.63 -8.93
CA TYR A 149 1.61 -10.23 -9.69
C TYR A 149 1.67 -9.81 -11.16
N ILE A 150 1.18 -10.68 -12.06
CA ILE A 150 0.82 -10.23 -13.41
C ILE A 150 -0.56 -9.54 -13.35
N GLY A 151 -0.64 -8.31 -13.84
CA GLY A 151 -1.84 -7.49 -13.76
C GLY A 151 -2.83 -7.70 -14.92
N HIS A 152 -4.11 -7.86 -14.61
CA HIS A 152 -5.17 -8.16 -15.58
C HIS A 152 -5.36 -7.06 -16.63
N SER A 153 -5.39 -5.80 -16.22
CA SER A 153 -5.54 -4.69 -17.16
C SER A 153 -4.38 -4.63 -18.15
N ALA A 154 -3.15 -4.80 -17.67
CA ALA A 154 -1.96 -4.87 -18.52
C ALA A 154 -2.02 -6.06 -19.49
N LEU A 155 -2.41 -7.24 -19.00
CA LEU A 155 -2.53 -8.46 -19.79
C LEU A 155 -3.57 -8.33 -20.89
N ARG A 156 -4.76 -7.80 -20.59
CA ARG A 156 -5.81 -7.55 -21.58
C ARG A 156 -5.36 -6.58 -22.67
N MET A 157 -4.73 -5.48 -22.26
CA MET A 157 -4.21 -4.49 -23.20
C MET A 157 -3.11 -5.09 -24.11
N TYR A 158 -2.24 -5.94 -23.55
CA TYR A 158 -1.20 -6.63 -24.30
C TYR A 158 -1.77 -7.57 -25.37
N VAL A 159 -2.83 -8.32 -25.06
CA VAL A 159 -3.42 -9.33 -25.95
C VAL A 159 -4.41 -8.72 -26.93
N MET A 160 -5.27 -7.81 -26.48
CA MET A 160 -6.42 -7.30 -27.24
C MET A 160 -6.19 -5.88 -27.79
N GLY A 161 -5.14 -5.17 -27.33
CA GLY A 161 -4.95 -3.75 -27.64
C GLY A 161 -6.13 -2.91 -27.15
N LYS A 162 -6.51 -1.87 -27.88
CA LYS A 162 -7.60 -0.94 -27.50
C LYS A 162 -8.97 -1.60 -27.35
N ARG A 163 -9.21 -2.78 -27.98
CA ARG A 163 -10.45 -3.56 -27.77
C ARG A 163 -10.66 -3.94 -26.31
N ALA A 164 -9.58 -4.07 -25.53
CA ALA A 164 -9.62 -4.41 -24.11
C ALA A 164 -10.46 -3.44 -23.25
N LEU A 165 -10.65 -2.20 -23.71
CA LEU A 165 -11.37 -1.15 -23.00
C LEU A 165 -12.89 -1.12 -23.30
N SER A 166 -13.37 -1.88 -24.29
CA SER A 166 -14.75 -1.80 -24.75
C SER A 166 -15.39 -3.14 -25.12
N GLU A 167 -14.60 -4.20 -25.30
CA GLU A 167 -15.09 -5.48 -25.78
C GLU A 167 -14.79 -6.61 -24.79
N PRO A 168 -15.68 -7.61 -24.67
CA PRO A 168 -15.34 -8.87 -24.02
C PRO A 168 -14.25 -9.60 -24.81
N ALA A 169 -13.44 -10.40 -24.11
CA ALA A 169 -12.42 -11.23 -24.76
C ALA A 169 -13.05 -12.38 -25.56
N THR A 170 -12.54 -12.65 -26.75
CA THR A 170 -12.85 -13.85 -27.50
C THR A 170 -12.16 -15.08 -26.87
N ASP A 171 -12.54 -16.28 -27.31
CA ASP A 171 -11.90 -17.52 -26.83
C ASP A 171 -10.40 -17.57 -27.20
N ASP A 172 -10.01 -17.01 -28.35
CA ASP A 172 -8.60 -16.88 -28.75
C ASP A 172 -7.85 -15.87 -27.85
N ASP A 173 -8.47 -14.73 -27.56
CA ASP A 173 -7.89 -13.75 -26.63
C ASP A 173 -7.66 -14.39 -25.24
N ILE A 174 -8.65 -15.14 -24.72
CA ILE A 174 -8.55 -15.85 -23.43
C ILE A 174 -7.44 -16.91 -23.50
N ALA A 175 -7.36 -17.70 -24.56
CA ALA A 175 -6.32 -18.71 -24.72
C ALA A 175 -4.91 -18.09 -24.70
N ARG A 176 -4.71 -16.95 -25.35
CA ARG A 176 -3.46 -16.20 -25.34
C ARG A 176 -3.14 -15.64 -23.96
N MET A 177 -4.11 -15.07 -23.25
CA MET A 177 -3.94 -14.60 -21.87
C MET A 177 -3.59 -15.73 -20.92
N VAL A 178 -4.24 -16.90 -21.03
CA VAL A 178 -3.92 -18.12 -20.27
C VAL A 178 -2.45 -18.53 -20.46
N GLN A 179 -1.93 -18.52 -21.69
CA GLN A 179 -0.52 -18.82 -21.94
C GLN A 179 0.40 -17.80 -21.27
N ALA A 180 0.08 -16.51 -21.33
CA ALA A 180 0.87 -15.46 -20.69
C ALA A 180 0.87 -15.58 -19.15
N VAL A 181 -0.27 -15.92 -18.53
CA VAL A 181 -0.34 -16.18 -17.08
C VAL A 181 0.52 -17.39 -16.71
N LYS A 182 0.45 -18.49 -17.46
CA LYS A 182 1.30 -19.67 -17.21
C LYS A 182 2.79 -19.35 -17.33
N GLN A 183 3.17 -18.54 -18.33
CA GLN A 183 4.56 -18.09 -18.50
C GLN A 183 5.00 -17.20 -17.32
N ALA A 184 4.13 -16.28 -16.87
CA ALA A 184 4.41 -15.40 -15.74
C ALA A 184 4.62 -16.19 -14.44
N VAL A 185 3.74 -17.16 -14.14
CA VAL A 185 3.83 -18.01 -12.95
C VAL A 185 5.11 -18.85 -12.97
N ARG A 186 5.45 -19.46 -14.09
CA ARG A 186 6.71 -20.20 -14.25
C ARG A 186 7.96 -19.32 -14.12
N ALA A 187 7.87 -18.05 -14.51
CA ALA A 187 8.96 -17.09 -14.33
C ALA A 187 9.09 -16.59 -12.88
N GLY A 188 8.10 -16.85 -12.02
CA GLY A 188 8.12 -16.49 -10.62
C GLY A 188 7.09 -15.43 -10.18
N ALA A 189 6.07 -15.16 -11.01
CA ALA A 189 4.96 -14.33 -10.54
C ALA A 189 4.33 -14.91 -9.27
N MET A 190 3.95 -14.06 -8.33
CA MET A 190 3.19 -14.45 -7.14
C MET A 190 1.79 -14.94 -7.48
N GLY A 191 1.34 -14.68 -8.69
CA GLY A 191 0.04 -15.05 -9.22
C GLY A 191 -0.51 -13.99 -10.16
N PHE A 192 -1.83 -13.85 -10.16
CA PHE A 192 -2.59 -12.98 -11.04
C PHE A 192 -3.42 -11.99 -10.22
N SER A 193 -3.39 -10.71 -10.60
CA SER A 193 -4.20 -9.68 -9.95
C SER A 193 -5.23 -9.08 -10.90
N SER A 194 -6.38 -8.65 -10.35
CA SER A 194 -7.44 -8.00 -11.10
C SER A 194 -8.10 -6.88 -10.28
N SER A 195 -8.90 -6.05 -10.93
CA SER A 195 -9.77 -5.11 -10.26
C SER A 195 -11.15 -5.07 -10.90
N ARG A 196 -12.15 -4.99 -10.02
CA ARG A 196 -13.55 -4.74 -10.37
C ARG A 196 -14.02 -3.40 -9.79
N ALA A 197 -13.12 -2.66 -9.11
CA ALA A 197 -13.46 -1.44 -8.40
C ALA A 197 -13.97 -0.34 -9.33
N GLY A 198 -15.15 0.19 -9.04
CA GLY A 198 -15.78 1.26 -9.82
C GLY A 198 -14.96 2.55 -9.91
N THR A 199 -14.00 2.70 -9.00
CA THR A 199 -13.08 3.84 -8.91
C THR A 199 -11.92 3.75 -9.90
N HIS A 200 -11.62 2.58 -10.44
CA HIS A 200 -10.52 2.40 -11.37
C HIS A 200 -10.96 2.74 -12.79
N VAL A 201 -10.54 3.89 -13.25
CA VAL A 201 -10.86 4.46 -14.57
C VAL A 201 -9.59 4.85 -15.32
N THR A 202 -9.68 4.89 -16.65
CA THR A 202 -8.60 5.36 -17.51
C THR A 202 -8.48 6.89 -17.46
N PRO A 203 -7.43 7.50 -18.05
CA PRO A 203 -7.33 8.95 -18.18
C PRO A 203 -8.53 9.62 -18.87
N ASP A 204 -9.27 8.86 -19.69
CA ASP A 204 -10.46 9.32 -20.42
C ASP A 204 -11.77 9.07 -19.65
N ASP A 205 -11.69 8.78 -18.33
CA ASP A 205 -12.81 8.50 -17.42
C ASP A 205 -13.66 7.27 -17.83
N THR A 206 -13.08 6.34 -18.59
CA THR A 206 -13.69 5.06 -18.93
C THR A 206 -13.21 3.94 -18.01
N PRO A 207 -13.96 2.83 -17.84
CA PRO A 207 -13.49 1.71 -17.03
C PRO A 207 -12.14 1.16 -17.50
N VAL A 208 -11.25 0.81 -16.56
CA VAL A 208 -10.01 0.10 -16.90
C VAL A 208 -10.30 -1.30 -17.48
N ALA A 209 -9.37 -1.84 -18.24
CA ALA A 209 -9.58 -3.07 -19.03
C ALA A 209 -10.08 -4.27 -18.20
N SER A 210 -9.59 -4.48 -16.98
CA SER A 210 -10.02 -5.58 -16.11
C SER A 210 -11.51 -5.49 -15.70
N ARG A 211 -12.10 -4.30 -15.68
CA ARG A 211 -13.54 -4.11 -15.36
C ARG A 211 -14.48 -4.53 -16.47
N ILE A 212 -14.00 -4.60 -17.71
CA ILE A 212 -14.76 -5.07 -18.89
C ILE A 212 -14.79 -6.60 -18.97
N ALA A 213 -13.86 -7.27 -18.27
CA ALA A 213 -13.74 -8.72 -18.31
C ALA A 213 -14.99 -9.44 -17.78
N GLU A 214 -15.42 -10.45 -18.49
CA GLU A 214 -16.44 -11.39 -18.03
C GLU A 214 -15.83 -12.41 -17.05
N TRP A 215 -16.66 -12.99 -16.19
CA TRP A 215 -16.18 -13.98 -15.21
C TRP A 215 -15.56 -15.22 -15.86
N ARG A 216 -16.05 -15.65 -17.04
CA ARG A 216 -15.45 -16.79 -17.77
C ARG A 216 -13.97 -16.58 -18.10
N GLU A 217 -13.57 -15.33 -18.32
CA GLU A 217 -12.16 -14.96 -18.53
C GLU A 217 -11.37 -15.10 -17.23
N ILE A 218 -11.88 -14.55 -16.12
CA ILE A 218 -11.23 -14.67 -14.82
C ILE A 218 -11.11 -16.14 -14.41
N ASP A 219 -12.16 -16.95 -14.60
CA ASP A 219 -12.15 -18.38 -14.32
C ASP A 219 -11.06 -19.12 -15.11
N ALA A 220 -10.90 -18.80 -16.39
CA ALA A 220 -9.87 -19.39 -17.24
C ALA A 220 -8.45 -19.01 -16.78
N LEU A 221 -8.25 -17.74 -16.38
CA LEU A 221 -6.93 -17.25 -15.93
C LEU A 221 -6.54 -17.81 -14.55
N VAL A 222 -7.49 -17.91 -13.60
CA VAL A 222 -7.24 -18.55 -12.31
C VAL A 222 -7.11 -20.07 -12.48
N GLY A 223 -7.91 -20.68 -13.38
CA GLY A 223 -7.77 -22.07 -13.78
C GLY A 223 -6.37 -22.40 -14.33
N ALA A 224 -5.77 -21.47 -15.08
CA ALA A 224 -4.40 -21.63 -15.58
C ALA A 224 -3.35 -21.72 -14.45
N MET A 225 -3.58 -21.02 -13.33
CA MET A 225 -2.76 -21.15 -12.13
C MET A 225 -3.02 -22.48 -11.41
N ALA A 226 -4.27 -22.92 -11.36
CA ALA A 226 -4.63 -24.22 -10.77
C ALA A 226 -3.98 -25.41 -11.50
N GLU A 227 -3.89 -25.37 -12.83
CA GLU A 227 -3.17 -26.39 -13.61
C GLU A 227 -1.66 -26.46 -13.27
N LEU A 228 -1.07 -25.40 -12.74
CA LEU A 228 0.31 -25.35 -12.28
C LEU A 228 0.44 -25.61 -10.77
N ASP A 229 -0.67 -25.80 -10.08
CA ASP A 229 -0.77 -25.86 -8.61
C ASP A 229 -0.06 -24.69 -7.91
N ALA A 230 -0.11 -23.50 -8.48
CA ALA A 230 0.65 -22.34 -8.04
C ALA A 230 -0.08 -21.03 -8.27
N GLY A 231 0.35 -20.00 -7.53
CA GLY A 231 -0.13 -18.64 -7.69
C GLY A 231 -1.37 -18.30 -6.85
N ILE A 232 -1.52 -17.03 -6.59
CA ILE A 232 -2.54 -16.41 -5.76
C ILE A 232 -3.39 -15.50 -6.64
N PHE A 233 -4.70 -15.51 -6.48
CA PHE A 233 -5.59 -14.54 -7.13
C PHE A 233 -5.88 -13.38 -6.18
N GLN A 234 -5.42 -12.17 -6.54
CA GLN A 234 -5.70 -10.93 -5.82
C GLN A 234 -6.71 -10.10 -6.59
N VAL A 235 -7.72 -9.49 -5.92
CA VAL A 235 -8.72 -8.70 -6.61
C VAL A 235 -9.22 -7.51 -5.79
N GLY A 236 -9.27 -6.32 -6.43
CA GLY A 236 -9.98 -5.15 -5.94
C GLY A 236 -11.49 -5.34 -6.04
N PRO A 237 -12.28 -5.00 -5.00
CA PRO A 237 -13.70 -5.34 -4.91
C PRO A 237 -14.56 -4.56 -5.91
N GLU A 238 -15.59 -5.20 -6.44
CA GLU A 238 -16.55 -4.57 -7.38
C GLU A 238 -17.39 -3.49 -6.70
N VAL A 239 -17.87 -3.78 -5.50
CA VAL A 239 -18.65 -2.88 -4.64
C VAL A 239 -18.40 -3.18 -3.19
N SER A 240 -18.64 -2.20 -2.31
CA SER A 240 -18.37 -2.32 -0.88
C SER A 240 -19.56 -2.82 -0.05
N SER A 241 -20.81 -2.81 -0.59
CA SER A 241 -21.99 -3.17 0.17
C SER A 241 -23.16 -3.67 -0.71
N GLY A 242 -24.15 -4.27 -0.06
CA GLY A 242 -25.42 -4.66 -0.67
C GLY A 242 -25.42 -5.96 -1.46
N PRO A 243 -26.49 -6.24 -2.25
CA PRO A 243 -26.66 -7.50 -2.98
C PRO A 243 -25.55 -7.78 -4.01
N ALA A 244 -25.05 -6.75 -4.68
CA ALA A 244 -23.96 -6.91 -5.65
C ALA A 244 -22.66 -7.35 -4.98
N GLN A 245 -22.34 -6.82 -3.79
CA GLN A 245 -21.21 -7.31 -3.00
C GLN A 245 -21.35 -8.79 -2.64
N ARG A 246 -22.54 -9.21 -2.24
CA ARG A 246 -22.79 -10.62 -1.90
C ARG A 246 -22.54 -11.53 -3.10
N ALA A 247 -23.07 -11.15 -4.27
CA ALA A 247 -22.85 -11.90 -5.50
C ALA A 247 -21.36 -11.96 -5.88
N PHE A 248 -20.64 -10.85 -5.69
CA PHE A 248 -19.20 -10.80 -5.93
C PHE A 248 -18.42 -11.73 -4.99
N LEU A 249 -18.70 -11.68 -3.69
CA LEU A 249 -18.03 -12.55 -2.70
C LEU A 249 -18.34 -14.04 -2.94
N GLU A 250 -19.61 -14.37 -3.29
CA GLU A 250 -20.00 -15.72 -3.67
C GLU A 250 -19.21 -16.21 -4.88
N ARG A 251 -19.02 -15.33 -5.88
CA ARG A 251 -18.23 -15.65 -7.05
C ARG A 251 -16.77 -15.92 -6.70
N LEU A 252 -16.16 -15.12 -5.80
CA LEU A 252 -14.80 -15.34 -5.34
C LEU A 252 -14.65 -16.67 -4.58
N ARG A 253 -15.64 -17.00 -3.72
CA ARG A 253 -15.66 -18.29 -3.02
C ARG A 253 -15.71 -19.45 -4.01
N GLN A 254 -16.55 -19.35 -5.04
CA GLN A 254 -16.64 -20.39 -6.06
C GLN A 254 -15.32 -20.58 -6.80
N VAL A 255 -14.67 -19.48 -7.21
CA VAL A 255 -13.33 -19.51 -7.83
C VAL A 255 -12.31 -20.21 -6.91
N ALA A 256 -12.31 -19.88 -5.61
CA ALA A 256 -11.40 -20.50 -4.66
C ALA A 256 -11.65 -22.01 -4.49
N LEU A 257 -12.91 -22.43 -4.43
CA LEU A 257 -13.30 -23.84 -4.30
C LEU A 257 -13.00 -24.65 -5.56
N ASP A 258 -13.33 -24.11 -6.74
CA ASP A 258 -13.15 -24.81 -8.01
C ASP A 258 -11.68 -25.00 -8.38
N THR A 259 -10.84 -24.02 -8.00
CA THR A 259 -9.43 -23.98 -8.41
C THR A 259 -8.46 -24.41 -7.30
N GLY A 260 -8.88 -24.41 -6.04
CA GLY A 260 -8.00 -24.60 -4.89
C GLY A 260 -6.98 -23.48 -4.69
N ARG A 261 -7.01 -22.41 -5.49
CA ARG A 261 -6.07 -21.30 -5.36
C ARG A 261 -6.48 -20.32 -4.27
N PRO A 262 -5.50 -19.75 -3.53
CA PRO A 262 -5.79 -18.69 -2.59
C PRO A 262 -6.39 -17.48 -3.31
N VAL A 263 -7.46 -16.92 -2.74
CA VAL A 263 -8.12 -15.70 -3.21
C VAL A 263 -7.95 -14.63 -2.15
N MET A 264 -7.36 -13.50 -2.54
CA MET A 264 -7.20 -12.32 -1.68
C MET A 264 -8.03 -11.18 -2.23
N PHE A 265 -8.89 -10.60 -1.42
CA PHE A 265 -9.64 -9.41 -1.80
C PHE A 265 -9.38 -8.28 -0.81
N GLY A 266 -9.35 -7.09 -1.28
CA GLY A 266 -9.10 -5.92 -0.45
C GLY A 266 -9.68 -4.66 -1.03
N THR A 267 -9.96 -3.71 -0.15
CA THR A 267 -9.86 -3.79 1.31
C THR A 267 -11.23 -4.13 1.91
N ILE A 268 -11.25 -4.89 3.03
CA ILE A 268 -12.45 -4.95 3.87
C ILE A 268 -12.63 -3.56 4.46
N SER A 269 -13.79 -2.96 4.26
CA SER A 269 -13.94 -1.55 4.54
C SER A 269 -15.37 -1.17 4.95
N THR A 270 -15.44 -0.07 5.68
CA THR A 270 -16.66 0.73 5.85
C THR A 270 -16.46 2.09 5.19
N ARG A 271 -17.54 2.67 4.68
CA ARG A 271 -17.53 4.01 4.08
C ARG A 271 -18.64 4.86 4.67
N GLN A 272 -18.42 6.16 4.67
CA GLN A 272 -19.42 7.13 5.09
C GLN A 272 -20.71 6.93 4.29
N GLY A 273 -21.86 6.89 4.99
CA GLY A 273 -23.17 6.67 4.37
C GLY A 273 -23.56 5.22 4.14
N GLU A 274 -22.70 4.25 4.42
CA GLU A 274 -23.06 2.83 4.44
C GLU A 274 -23.81 2.46 5.73
N ALA A 275 -24.55 1.34 5.68
CA ALA A 275 -25.20 0.80 6.87
C ALA A 275 -24.15 0.50 7.96
N PRO A 276 -24.41 0.83 9.23
CA PRO A 276 -23.52 0.47 10.31
C PRO A 276 -23.18 -1.02 10.29
N ASN A 277 -21.90 -1.35 10.52
CA ASN A 277 -21.38 -2.72 10.51
C ASN A 277 -21.49 -3.45 9.15
N SER A 278 -21.55 -2.73 8.02
CA SER A 278 -21.57 -3.35 6.68
C SER A 278 -20.37 -4.29 6.42
N TYR A 279 -19.22 -4.03 7.04
CA TYR A 279 -18.01 -4.87 6.98
C TYR A 279 -18.20 -6.24 7.64
N ARG A 280 -19.07 -6.37 8.67
CA ARG A 280 -19.29 -7.65 9.38
C ARG A 280 -19.79 -8.73 8.45
N TYR A 281 -20.61 -8.37 7.48
CA TYR A 281 -21.03 -9.30 6.45
C TYR A 281 -19.84 -9.91 5.68
N GLN A 282 -18.80 -9.09 5.40
CA GLN A 282 -17.60 -9.57 4.70
C GLN A 282 -16.80 -10.53 5.60
N LEU A 283 -16.71 -10.24 6.91
CA LEU A 283 -16.05 -11.11 7.89
C LEU A 283 -16.80 -12.43 8.07
N ASP A 284 -18.12 -12.39 8.28
CA ASP A 284 -18.95 -13.59 8.37
C ASP A 284 -18.87 -14.44 7.10
N TYR A 285 -18.75 -13.79 5.95
CA TYR A 285 -18.61 -14.47 4.67
C TYR A 285 -17.24 -15.16 4.52
N LEU A 286 -16.18 -14.56 5.04
CA LEU A 286 -14.86 -15.21 5.13
C LEU A 286 -14.93 -16.48 5.98
N ASP A 287 -15.56 -16.41 7.18
CA ASP A 287 -15.73 -17.57 8.04
C ASP A 287 -16.48 -18.71 7.34
N GLN A 288 -17.58 -18.39 6.67
CA GLN A 288 -18.35 -19.36 5.91
C GLN A 288 -17.55 -19.96 4.73
N SER A 289 -16.74 -19.15 4.06
CA SER A 289 -15.92 -19.58 2.93
C SER A 289 -14.80 -20.53 3.38
N ILE A 290 -14.11 -20.21 4.48
CA ILE A 290 -13.09 -21.07 5.07
C ILE A 290 -13.71 -22.37 5.58
N ALA A 291 -14.88 -22.31 6.24
CA ALA A 291 -15.58 -23.52 6.70
C ALA A 291 -16.00 -24.42 5.53
N ALA A 292 -16.24 -23.86 4.35
CA ALA A 292 -16.52 -24.60 3.13
C ALA A 292 -15.26 -25.16 2.42
N GLY A 293 -14.05 -24.84 2.92
CA GLY A 293 -12.76 -25.29 2.36
C GLY A 293 -12.12 -24.30 1.36
N ALA A 294 -12.68 -23.12 1.17
CA ALA A 294 -12.07 -22.11 0.32
C ALA A 294 -10.85 -21.44 1.02
N ARG A 295 -9.76 -21.24 0.31
CA ARG A 295 -8.62 -20.44 0.79
C ARG A 295 -8.87 -18.98 0.44
N MET A 296 -9.58 -18.26 1.30
CA MET A 296 -9.90 -16.84 1.11
C MET A 296 -9.35 -15.98 2.24
N PHE A 297 -8.86 -14.80 1.89
CA PHE A 297 -8.34 -13.82 2.83
C PHE A 297 -8.83 -12.42 2.46
N GLY A 298 -9.22 -11.65 3.49
CA GLY A 298 -9.52 -10.23 3.34
C GLY A 298 -8.31 -9.38 3.74
N GLN A 299 -8.02 -8.32 2.99
CA GLN A 299 -6.98 -7.37 3.35
C GLN A 299 -7.57 -6.21 4.15
N THR A 300 -6.86 -5.71 5.15
CA THR A 300 -7.27 -4.56 5.96
C THR A 300 -6.09 -3.70 6.37
N THR A 301 -6.35 -2.42 6.61
CA THR A 301 -5.37 -1.44 7.07
C THR A 301 -5.43 -1.28 8.58
N THR A 302 -4.41 -0.67 9.19
CA THR A 302 -4.40 -0.35 10.63
C THR A 302 -5.04 1.00 10.95
N LYS A 303 -5.36 1.79 9.95
CA LYS A 303 -5.94 3.14 10.03
C LYS A 303 -6.87 3.37 8.85
N SER A 304 -7.58 4.50 8.84
CA SER A 304 -8.37 4.93 7.69
C SER A 304 -7.48 5.12 6.45
N ILE A 305 -8.06 4.89 5.28
CA ILE A 305 -7.55 5.39 4.00
C ILE A 305 -7.99 6.86 3.92
N ASN A 306 -7.06 7.75 3.65
CA ASN A 306 -7.27 9.18 3.80
C ASN A 306 -7.00 9.93 2.50
N ALA A 307 -7.65 11.10 2.34
CA ALA A 307 -7.12 12.15 1.49
C ALA A 307 -6.31 13.13 2.35
N ILE A 308 -5.10 13.44 1.94
CA ILE A 308 -4.20 14.37 2.62
C ILE A 308 -4.05 15.63 1.78
N PHE A 309 -4.24 16.78 2.42
CA PHE A 309 -4.13 18.07 1.77
C PHE A 309 -3.05 18.92 2.43
N ALA A 310 -2.24 19.60 1.64
CA ALA A 310 -1.19 20.49 2.11
C ALA A 310 -0.91 21.61 1.09
N LEU A 311 -0.40 22.74 1.58
CA LEU A 311 -0.04 23.88 0.71
C LEU A 311 1.00 23.49 -0.36
N LYS A 312 1.95 22.64 -0.01
CA LYS A 312 3.04 22.20 -0.90
C LYS A 312 2.65 21.03 -1.82
N SER A 313 1.49 20.40 -1.59
CA SER A 313 0.91 19.30 -2.37
C SER A 313 -0.40 19.76 -3.01
N TYR A 314 -1.51 19.08 -2.72
CA TYR A 314 -2.83 19.36 -3.25
C TYR A 314 -3.75 19.98 -2.21
N LEU A 315 -4.66 20.83 -2.67
CA LEU A 315 -5.79 21.32 -1.88
C LEU A 315 -7.09 20.97 -2.62
N PRO A 316 -8.19 20.72 -1.90
CA PRO A 316 -9.46 20.32 -2.52
C PRO A 316 -10.08 21.41 -3.41
N PHE A 317 -9.47 22.57 -3.44
CA PHE A 317 -9.91 23.79 -4.15
C PHE A 317 -9.10 24.08 -5.42
N ASP A 318 -8.03 23.34 -5.70
CA ASP A 318 -7.02 23.67 -6.73
C ASP A 318 -7.59 23.85 -8.14
N ALA A 319 -8.74 23.22 -8.45
CA ALA A 319 -9.41 23.37 -9.73
C ALA A 319 -10.34 24.60 -9.82
N LEU A 320 -10.62 25.30 -8.70
CA LEU A 320 -11.49 26.46 -8.68
C LEU A 320 -10.78 27.70 -9.29
N PRO A 321 -11.50 28.65 -9.91
CA PRO A 321 -10.89 29.71 -10.71
C PRO A 321 -9.79 30.51 -10.00
N HIS A 322 -10.10 31.19 -8.88
CA HIS A 322 -9.11 31.99 -8.17
C HIS A 322 -8.06 31.16 -7.45
N TRP A 323 -8.43 29.95 -6.98
CA TRP A 323 -7.48 29.00 -6.40
C TRP A 323 -6.46 28.57 -7.45
N LYS A 324 -6.88 28.21 -8.67
CA LYS A 324 -6.01 27.81 -9.76
C LYS A 324 -4.97 28.87 -10.09
N GLU A 325 -5.38 30.16 -10.12
CA GLU A 325 -4.48 31.29 -10.35
C GLU A 325 -3.43 31.42 -9.25
N VAL A 326 -3.84 31.30 -7.97
CA VAL A 326 -2.92 31.40 -6.84
C VAL A 326 -2.00 30.17 -6.77
N ARG A 327 -2.54 29.00 -6.99
CA ARG A 327 -1.80 27.73 -6.89
C ARG A 327 -0.75 27.54 -8.00
N ALA A 328 -0.89 28.20 -9.13
CA ALA A 328 0.10 28.22 -10.21
C ALA A 328 1.40 28.99 -9.84
N LEU A 329 1.39 29.74 -8.74
CA LEU A 329 2.51 30.57 -8.31
C LEU A 329 3.51 29.77 -7.43
N PRO A 330 4.77 30.22 -7.29
CA PRO A 330 5.68 29.69 -6.28
C PRO A 330 5.10 29.82 -4.86
N VAL A 331 5.40 28.88 -3.95
CA VAL A 331 4.81 28.81 -2.60
C VAL A 331 4.90 30.15 -1.84
N ALA A 332 6.05 30.83 -1.90
CA ALA A 332 6.21 32.15 -1.26
C ALA A 332 5.22 33.20 -1.78
N GLU A 333 4.93 33.18 -3.09
CA GLU A 333 3.96 34.07 -3.72
C GLU A 333 2.53 33.65 -3.38
N GLN A 334 2.23 32.34 -3.37
CA GLN A 334 0.94 31.82 -2.90
C GLN A 334 0.64 32.37 -1.50
N LYS A 335 1.61 32.28 -0.55
CA LYS A 335 1.44 32.80 0.82
C LYS A 335 1.15 34.30 0.83
N ARG A 336 1.85 35.10 0.02
CA ARG A 336 1.58 36.55 -0.08
C ARG A 336 0.17 36.81 -0.57
N ARG A 337 -0.26 36.12 -1.63
CA ARG A 337 -1.60 36.27 -2.20
C ARG A 337 -2.67 35.79 -1.22
N MET A 338 -2.49 34.68 -0.55
CA MET A 338 -3.40 34.14 0.45
C MET A 338 -3.50 35.02 1.72
N ALA A 339 -2.51 35.86 1.99
CA ALA A 339 -2.55 36.85 3.08
C ALA A 339 -3.35 38.10 2.73
N ASP A 340 -3.55 38.43 1.43
CA ASP A 340 -4.31 39.58 0.97
C ASP A 340 -5.81 39.39 1.26
N PRO A 341 -6.46 40.31 2.01
CA PRO A 341 -7.88 40.18 2.36
C PRO A 341 -8.82 40.08 1.15
N ALA A 342 -8.51 40.79 0.05
CA ALA A 342 -9.36 40.78 -1.16
C ALA A 342 -9.24 39.41 -1.87
N VAL A 343 -8.05 38.87 -1.96
CA VAL A 343 -7.83 37.51 -2.51
C VAL A 343 -8.49 36.46 -1.64
N ARG A 344 -8.32 36.52 -0.30
CA ARG A 344 -9.00 35.60 0.64
C ARG A 344 -10.52 35.58 0.42
N ALA A 345 -11.14 36.73 0.29
CA ALA A 345 -12.57 36.80 0.05
C ALA A 345 -12.97 36.12 -1.28
N GLN A 346 -12.15 36.22 -2.31
CA GLN A 346 -12.37 35.51 -3.58
C GLN A 346 -12.21 33.99 -3.43
N LEU A 347 -11.19 33.53 -2.69
CA LEU A 347 -10.95 32.10 -2.43
C LEU A 347 -12.09 31.46 -1.62
N VAL A 348 -12.62 32.18 -0.62
CA VAL A 348 -13.79 31.73 0.15
C VAL A 348 -15.03 31.69 -0.75
N ALA A 349 -15.28 32.77 -1.55
CA ALA A 349 -16.42 32.81 -2.44
C ALA A 349 -16.41 31.72 -3.53
N ASP A 350 -15.24 31.29 -3.96
CA ASP A 350 -15.13 30.15 -4.88
C ASP A 350 -15.60 28.84 -4.20
N GLU A 351 -15.17 28.60 -2.96
CA GLU A 351 -15.58 27.41 -2.21
C GLU A 351 -17.07 27.42 -1.85
N ASP A 352 -17.64 28.57 -1.51
CA ASP A 352 -19.08 28.73 -1.25
C ASP A 352 -19.96 28.30 -2.43
N ARG A 353 -19.45 28.42 -3.65
CA ARG A 353 -20.12 27.99 -4.88
C ARG A 353 -20.01 26.50 -5.16
N MET A 354 -19.14 25.79 -4.43
CA MET A 354 -19.01 24.34 -4.57
C MET A 354 -20.30 23.67 -4.08
N LYS A 355 -20.82 22.76 -4.88
CA LYS A 355 -21.95 21.93 -4.46
C LYS A 355 -21.43 20.78 -3.59
N PRO A 356 -22.10 20.46 -2.48
CA PRO A 356 -21.87 19.20 -1.79
C PRO A 356 -22.07 18.05 -2.79
N ARG A 357 -21.20 17.06 -2.77
CA ARG A 357 -21.41 15.86 -3.59
C ARG A 357 -22.46 14.96 -2.93
N ASP A 358 -23.52 14.63 -3.68
CA ASP A 358 -24.55 13.68 -3.26
C ASP A 358 -24.07 12.22 -3.26
N LYS A 359 -22.81 11.94 -3.61
CA LYS A 359 -22.26 10.59 -3.73
C LYS A 359 -20.94 10.45 -2.99
N VAL A 360 -20.88 9.43 -2.15
CA VAL A 360 -19.67 8.82 -1.61
C VAL A 360 -18.63 8.63 -2.72
N PHE A 361 -17.38 8.89 -2.37
CA PHE A 361 -16.18 8.70 -3.17
C PHE A 361 -16.32 7.56 -4.21
N GLN A 362 -16.34 7.91 -5.47
CA GLN A 362 -16.34 7.00 -6.61
C GLN A 362 -15.14 7.29 -7.53
N GLY A 363 -14.04 7.75 -7.02
CA GLY A 363 -12.87 8.06 -7.83
C GLY A 363 -11.67 7.29 -7.31
N GLY A 364 -11.04 6.48 -8.13
CA GLY A 364 -9.65 6.15 -8.00
C GLY A 364 -8.84 7.38 -8.38
N GLY A 365 -7.70 7.57 -7.79
CA GLY A 365 -6.60 8.43 -8.18
C GLY A 365 -6.82 9.92 -8.34
N ALA A 366 -7.93 10.31 -8.85
CA ALA A 366 -8.18 11.69 -9.25
C ALA A 366 -8.86 12.53 -8.16
N ALA A 367 -8.46 12.43 -6.90
CA ALA A 367 -8.82 13.45 -5.91
C ALA A 367 -8.27 14.84 -6.32
N THR A 368 -7.33 14.86 -7.27
CA THR A 368 -6.69 16.06 -7.82
C THR A 368 -7.48 16.77 -8.92
N THR A 369 -8.33 16.07 -9.66
CA THR A 369 -8.96 16.62 -10.87
C THR A 369 -10.41 17.02 -10.67
N ASP A 370 -11.07 16.54 -9.62
CA ASP A 370 -12.47 16.82 -9.37
C ASP A 370 -12.64 17.63 -8.08
N PRO A 371 -12.99 18.94 -8.17
CA PRO A 371 -13.16 19.79 -7.00
C PRO A 371 -14.29 19.24 -6.13
N ARG A 372 -13.92 18.82 -4.92
CA ARG A 372 -14.85 18.29 -3.90
C ARG A 372 -14.93 19.27 -2.76
N LYS A 373 -16.14 19.69 -2.40
CA LYS A 373 -16.32 20.40 -1.14
C LYS A 373 -15.94 19.47 0.02
N PRO A 374 -14.93 19.84 0.83
CA PRO A 374 -14.55 19.01 1.98
C PRO A 374 -15.69 18.88 2.98
N ASP A 375 -15.77 17.75 3.64
CA ASP A 375 -16.54 17.65 4.88
C ASP A 375 -15.67 18.18 6.03
N TYR A 376 -15.86 19.45 6.37
CA TYR A 376 -15.08 20.09 7.43
C TYR A 376 -15.32 19.51 8.82
N THR A 377 -16.41 18.75 9.02
CA THR A 377 -16.68 18.02 10.28
C THR A 377 -15.84 16.75 10.38
N ASN A 378 -15.29 16.27 9.25
CA ASN A 378 -14.42 15.12 9.12
C ASN A 378 -13.06 15.46 8.46
N LEU A 379 -12.72 16.74 8.34
CA LEU A 379 -11.41 17.22 7.89
C LEU A 379 -10.61 17.68 9.10
N PHE A 380 -9.53 16.96 9.43
CA PHE A 380 -8.72 17.20 10.62
C PHE A 380 -7.50 18.07 10.28
N ALA A 381 -7.24 19.11 11.08
CA ALA A 381 -6.00 19.87 11.04
C ALA A 381 -4.94 19.12 11.85
N MET A 382 -4.12 18.34 11.17
CA MET A 382 -3.16 17.41 11.77
C MET A 382 -2.10 18.14 12.59
N ARG A 383 -1.94 17.77 13.85
CA ARG A 383 -0.92 18.25 14.80
C ARG A 383 -0.03 17.12 15.28
N ASP A 384 -0.56 15.91 15.30
CA ASP A 384 0.13 14.70 15.69
C ASP A 384 -0.40 13.51 14.87
N VAL A 385 0.32 12.40 14.88
CA VAL A 385 -0.06 11.14 14.23
C VAL A 385 -1.00 10.27 15.08
N GLU A 386 -1.40 10.73 16.26
CA GLU A 386 -2.20 9.98 17.25
C GLU A 386 -3.73 10.20 17.15
N TRP A 387 -4.22 10.86 16.12
CA TRP A 387 -5.66 11.01 15.82
C TRP A 387 -6.50 11.74 16.89
N ASN A 388 -5.91 12.69 17.59
CA ASN A 388 -6.59 13.58 18.55
C ASN A 388 -6.75 15.00 17.99
N ASP A 389 -6.64 15.14 16.68
CA ASP A 389 -6.61 16.43 16.02
C ASP A 389 -8.00 17.09 15.97
N PRO A 390 -8.06 18.42 16.07
CA PRO A 390 -9.32 19.13 15.89
C PRO A 390 -9.74 19.11 14.42
N THR A 391 -11.05 19.05 14.19
CA THR A 391 -11.60 19.24 12.86
C THR A 391 -11.54 20.71 12.45
N VAL A 392 -11.48 20.97 11.14
CA VAL A 392 -11.52 22.33 10.61
C VAL A 392 -12.84 23.02 11.01
N ALA A 393 -13.95 22.29 11.04
CA ALA A 393 -15.23 22.81 11.52
C ALA A 393 -15.19 23.25 12.99
N SER A 394 -14.57 22.46 13.89
CA SER A 394 -14.44 22.83 15.31
C SER A 394 -13.59 24.09 15.49
N LEU A 395 -12.46 24.19 14.76
CA LEU A 395 -11.61 25.37 14.78
C LEU A 395 -12.31 26.61 14.17
N ALA A 396 -13.12 26.42 13.16
CA ALA A 396 -13.91 27.49 12.53
C ALA A 396 -14.93 28.04 13.52
N ALA A 397 -15.66 27.17 14.23
CA ALA A 397 -16.61 27.57 15.26
C ALA A 397 -15.92 28.29 16.43
N GLU A 398 -14.77 27.77 16.91
CA GLU A 398 -13.99 28.39 18.00
C GLU A 398 -13.51 29.81 17.62
N ARG A 399 -13.07 30.01 16.37
CA ARG A 399 -12.53 31.30 15.90
C ARG A 399 -13.55 32.24 15.31
N GLY A 400 -14.81 31.82 15.14
CA GLY A 400 -15.85 32.59 14.46
C GLY A 400 -15.50 32.94 13.01
N LYS A 401 -14.83 32.02 12.30
CA LYS A 401 -14.33 32.19 10.94
C LYS A 401 -14.89 31.15 9.98
N HIS A 402 -14.85 31.47 8.70
CA HIS A 402 -15.15 30.49 7.64
C HIS A 402 -14.11 29.35 7.65
N PRO A 403 -14.47 28.06 7.41
CA PRO A 403 -13.53 26.94 7.40
C PRO A 403 -12.31 27.15 6.48
N VAL A 404 -12.52 27.69 5.28
CA VAL A 404 -11.43 28.04 4.36
C VAL A 404 -10.47 29.06 4.95
N GLU A 405 -11.00 30.10 5.65
CA GLU A 405 -10.14 31.09 6.30
C GLU A 405 -9.27 30.46 7.39
N VAL A 406 -9.82 29.49 8.14
CA VAL A 406 -9.05 28.74 9.13
C VAL A 406 -7.95 27.91 8.47
N MET A 407 -8.23 27.22 7.36
CA MET A 407 -7.21 26.50 6.60
C MET A 407 -6.12 27.45 6.10
N LEU A 408 -6.48 28.60 5.54
CA LEU A 408 -5.53 29.63 5.10
C LEU A 408 -4.66 30.13 6.26
N ASP A 409 -5.26 30.44 7.42
CA ASP A 409 -4.52 30.89 8.60
C ASP A 409 -3.50 29.85 9.07
N LEU A 410 -3.89 28.58 9.10
CA LEU A 410 -3.01 27.49 9.52
C LEU A 410 -1.86 27.30 8.53
N MET A 411 -2.12 27.32 7.21
CA MET A 411 -1.10 27.20 6.17
C MET A 411 -0.14 28.40 6.13
N LEU A 412 -0.64 29.61 6.44
CA LEU A 412 0.20 30.80 6.52
C LEU A 412 1.11 30.77 7.76
N ALA A 413 0.61 30.25 8.89
CA ALA A 413 1.38 30.08 10.11
C ALA A 413 2.42 28.95 10.00
N ASN A 414 2.07 27.88 9.31
CA ASN A 414 2.94 26.73 9.06
C ASN A 414 2.73 26.20 7.64
N GLU A 415 3.70 26.39 6.76
CA GLU A 415 3.59 25.95 5.35
C GLU A 415 3.61 24.42 5.18
N ASP A 416 4.00 23.68 6.23
CA ASP A 416 3.97 22.22 6.30
C ASP A 416 2.68 21.70 6.97
N GLN A 417 1.69 22.57 7.19
CA GLN A 417 0.40 22.15 7.73
C GLN A 417 -0.26 21.12 6.82
N VAL A 418 -0.61 20.00 7.40
CA VAL A 418 -1.31 18.89 6.75
C VAL A 418 -2.75 18.85 7.27
N PHE A 419 -3.69 18.61 6.34
CA PHE A 419 -5.09 18.31 6.65
C PHE A 419 -5.40 16.89 6.18
N VAL A 420 -6.11 16.14 7.01
CA VAL A 420 -6.43 14.73 6.76
C VAL A 420 -7.93 14.53 6.74
N GLN A 421 -8.45 14.00 5.65
CA GLN A 421 -9.85 13.60 5.54
C GLN A 421 -9.95 12.09 5.37
N PRO A 422 -10.45 11.34 6.38
CA PRO A 422 -10.77 9.93 6.24
C PRO A 422 -11.79 9.70 5.12
N LEU A 423 -11.56 8.69 4.30
CA LEU A 423 -12.43 8.30 3.17
C LEU A 423 -13.04 6.91 3.37
N VAL A 424 -12.27 6.02 3.98
CA VAL A 424 -12.61 4.62 4.21
C VAL A 424 -12.08 4.23 5.59
N ASN A 425 -12.81 3.40 6.32
CA ASN A 425 -12.43 2.90 7.64
C ASN A 425 -12.24 4.02 8.69
N GLU A 426 -13.19 4.95 8.74
CA GLU A 426 -13.17 6.05 9.70
C GLU A 426 -13.38 5.58 11.15
N GLY A 427 -14.20 4.54 11.34
CA GLY A 427 -14.55 3.98 12.63
C GLY A 427 -13.42 3.14 13.22
N ARG A 428 -12.81 3.59 14.33
CA ARG A 428 -11.70 2.87 14.98
C ARG A 428 -12.10 1.49 15.50
N ASP A 429 -13.31 1.33 16.01
CA ASP A 429 -13.80 0.05 16.54
C ASP A 429 -14.08 -0.93 15.38
N ASP A 430 -14.56 -0.44 14.26
CA ASP A 430 -14.73 -1.24 13.03
C ASP A 430 -13.38 -1.76 12.53
N VAL A 431 -12.36 -0.90 12.48
CA VAL A 431 -10.99 -1.29 12.13
C VAL A 431 -10.44 -2.32 13.10
N LEU A 432 -10.68 -2.17 14.40
CA LEU A 432 -10.26 -3.14 15.41
C LEU A 432 -10.89 -4.51 15.20
N ASP A 433 -12.19 -4.57 14.89
CA ASP A 433 -12.88 -5.82 14.60
C ASP A 433 -12.28 -6.51 13.36
N MET A 434 -12.03 -5.72 12.29
CA MET A 434 -11.37 -6.22 11.08
C MET A 434 -9.97 -6.75 11.38
N LEU A 435 -9.16 -6.01 12.15
CA LEU A 435 -7.81 -6.42 12.52
C LEU A 435 -7.77 -7.69 13.40
N ARG A 436 -8.78 -7.91 14.23
CA ARG A 436 -8.87 -9.07 15.11
C ARG A 436 -9.33 -10.33 14.40
N HIS A 437 -9.98 -10.19 13.26
CA HIS A 437 -10.51 -11.34 12.54
C HIS A 437 -9.37 -12.26 12.05
N PRO A 438 -9.47 -13.58 12.22
CA PRO A 438 -8.36 -14.51 11.92
C PRO A 438 -8.00 -14.61 10.42
N TRP A 439 -8.96 -14.32 9.54
CA TRP A 439 -8.78 -14.43 8.08
C TRP A 439 -8.56 -13.08 7.41
N THR A 440 -8.27 -12.04 8.19
CA THR A 440 -7.85 -10.76 7.67
C THR A 440 -6.35 -10.58 7.80
N LEU A 441 -5.75 -10.12 6.72
CA LEU A 441 -4.32 -9.82 6.63
C LEU A 441 -4.10 -8.33 6.87
N THR A 442 -3.21 -8.02 7.81
CA THR A 442 -2.83 -6.63 8.12
C THR A 442 -1.79 -6.17 7.11
N THR A 443 -2.27 -5.55 6.05
CA THR A 443 -1.52 -5.13 4.88
C THR A 443 -2.30 -4.04 4.16
N PHE A 444 -2.05 -3.74 2.89
CA PHE A 444 -2.76 -2.72 2.12
C PHE A 444 -2.26 -1.31 2.44
N SER A 445 -0.95 -1.12 2.32
CA SER A 445 -0.39 0.23 2.47
C SER A 445 -0.57 1.10 1.23
N ASP A 446 -0.82 0.49 0.08
CA ASP A 446 -0.76 1.13 -1.24
C ASP A 446 0.56 1.90 -1.50
N SER A 447 1.64 1.51 -0.80
CA SER A 447 2.95 2.14 -0.98
C SER A 447 3.38 2.13 -2.43
N GLY A 448 3.87 3.28 -2.92
CA GLY A 448 4.21 3.48 -4.34
C GLY A 448 3.08 4.10 -5.15
N ALA A 449 1.82 3.99 -4.68
CA ALA A 449 0.67 4.71 -5.22
C ALA A 449 0.25 5.87 -4.30
N HIS A 450 -0.67 6.71 -4.80
CA HIS A 450 -1.30 7.82 -4.08
C HIS A 450 -0.30 8.72 -3.36
N VAL A 451 0.89 8.84 -3.96
CA VAL A 451 2.08 9.41 -3.32
C VAL A 451 1.93 10.87 -2.89
N CYS A 452 0.94 11.58 -3.43
CA CYS A 452 0.65 12.97 -3.07
C CYS A 452 -0.53 13.11 -2.09
N GLN A 453 -1.29 12.04 -1.81
CA GLN A 453 -2.57 12.13 -1.10
C GLN A 453 -2.77 11.12 0.01
N GLU A 454 -1.93 10.09 0.12
CA GLU A 454 -2.09 9.05 1.12
C GLU A 454 -0.77 8.69 1.80
N MET A 455 -0.87 8.27 3.07
CA MET A 455 0.29 7.85 3.88
C MET A 455 0.11 6.42 4.40
N GLY A 456 -0.31 5.49 3.52
CA GLY A 456 -0.51 4.08 3.85
C GLY A 456 0.76 3.37 4.31
N SER A 457 1.92 3.78 3.81
CA SER A 457 3.24 3.19 4.14
C SER A 457 3.60 3.18 5.63
N SER A 458 2.90 3.93 6.49
CA SER A 458 3.11 3.94 7.94
C SER A 458 2.27 2.90 8.72
N LEU A 459 1.56 2.04 8.02
CA LEU A 459 0.66 1.02 8.57
C LEU A 459 1.30 0.21 9.70
N GLN A 460 2.56 -0.22 9.55
CA GLN A 460 3.24 -1.10 10.49
C GLN A 460 3.59 -0.37 11.79
N THR A 461 4.18 0.81 11.71
CA THR A 461 4.51 1.61 12.90
C THR A 461 3.27 2.18 13.57
N HIS A 462 2.19 2.45 12.82
CA HIS A 462 0.89 2.79 13.38
C HIS A 462 0.27 1.61 14.16
N MET A 463 0.40 0.37 13.68
CA MET A 463 -0.01 -0.82 14.44
C MET A 463 0.68 -0.86 15.80
N LEU A 464 1.99 -0.63 15.85
CA LEU A 464 2.78 -0.70 17.08
C LEU A 464 2.49 0.48 18.02
N SER A 465 2.42 1.70 17.52
CA SER A 465 2.23 2.89 18.36
C SER A 465 0.78 3.02 18.84
N TYR A 466 -0.18 2.88 17.95
CA TYR A 466 -1.59 3.12 18.27
C TYR A 466 -2.28 1.89 18.88
N TRP A 467 -2.29 0.76 18.16
CA TRP A 467 -3.06 -0.41 18.59
C TRP A 467 -2.41 -1.18 19.74
N VAL A 468 -1.08 -1.26 19.77
CA VAL A 468 -0.34 -1.93 20.86
C VAL A 468 -0.18 -0.96 22.02
N ARG A 469 0.55 0.16 21.83
CA ARG A 469 0.97 1.02 22.94
C ARG A 469 -0.15 1.91 23.47
N ALA A 470 -0.83 2.67 22.61
CA ALA A 470 -1.83 3.65 23.04
C ALA A 470 -3.17 2.99 23.40
N ARG A 471 -3.69 2.08 22.57
CA ARG A 471 -5.01 1.46 22.78
C ARG A 471 -4.95 0.14 23.54
N GLN A 472 -3.77 -0.49 23.67
CA GLN A 472 -3.59 -1.80 24.31
C GLN A 472 -4.57 -2.87 23.79
N ALA A 473 -4.93 -2.78 22.51
CA ALA A 473 -5.90 -3.64 21.86
C ALA A 473 -5.29 -4.98 21.39
N PHE A 474 -3.96 -5.01 21.22
CA PHE A 474 -3.14 -6.17 20.89
C PHE A 474 -1.92 -6.22 21.81
N THR A 475 -1.42 -7.43 22.10
CA THR A 475 -0.06 -7.58 22.60
C THR A 475 0.94 -7.31 21.48
N LEU A 476 2.19 -7.03 21.82
CA LEU A 476 3.23 -6.83 20.81
C LEU A 476 3.42 -8.09 19.96
N GLU A 477 3.37 -9.27 20.58
CA GLU A 477 3.50 -10.55 19.92
C GLU A 477 2.40 -10.79 18.88
N GLN A 478 1.16 -10.45 19.22
CA GLN A 478 0.03 -10.54 18.28
C GLN A 478 0.19 -9.59 17.11
N ALA A 479 0.60 -8.35 17.37
CA ALA A 479 0.81 -7.36 16.32
C ALA A 479 1.95 -7.75 15.38
N VAL A 480 3.09 -8.17 15.92
CA VAL A 480 4.23 -8.63 15.11
C VAL A 480 3.82 -9.84 14.27
N ARG A 481 3.10 -10.82 14.82
CA ARG A 481 2.59 -11.96 14.05
C ARG A 481 1.75 -11.52 12.85
N LYS A 482 0.81 -10.59 13.06
CA LYS A 482 -0.05 -10.07 11.97
C LYS A 482 0.73 -9.34 10.88
N LEU A 483 1.78 -8.63 11.26
CA LEU A 483 2.63 -7.88 10.33
C LEU A 483 3.69 -8.77 9.63
N THR A 484 3.88 -10.01 10.06
CA THR A 484 4.97 -10.89 9.59
C THR A 484 4.46 -12.27 9.18
N PHE A 485 4.28 -13.20 10.13
CA PHE A 485 3.98 -14.61 9.86
C PHE A 485 2.64 -14.80 9.16
N ASP A 486 1.58 -14.11 9.57
CA ASP A 486 0.26 -14.26 8.94
C ASP A 486 0.33 -13.83 7.46
N ASN A 487 1.04 -12.74 7.16
CA ASN A 487 1.29 -12.30 5.79
C ASN A 487 2.19 -13.30 5.03
N ALA A 488 3.32 -13.74 5.63
CA ALA A 488 4.20 -14.71 4.99
C ALA A 488 3.46 -15.99 4.61
N ALA A 489 2.64 -16.52 5.52
CA ALA A 489 1.87 -17.74 5.31
C ALA A 489 0.83 -17.59 4.18
N ALA A 490 0.16 -16.42 4.12
CA ALA A 490 -0.85 -16.14 3.09
C ALA A 490 -0.23 -15.99 1.69
N TRP A 491 0.97 -15.44 1.59
CA TRP A 491 1.73 -15.32 0.33
C TRP A 491 2.65 -16.51 0.04
N GLU A 492 2.57 -17.59 0.83
CA GLU A 492 3.36 -18.82 0.66
C GLU A 492 4.88 -18.56 0.73
N LEU A 493 5.30 -17.55 1.52
CA LEU A 493 6.71 -17.22 1.75
C LEU A 493 7.27 -18.10 2.88
N ASN A 494 7.70 -19.31 2.55
CA ASN A 494 7.97 -20.39 3.51
C ASN A 494 9.23 -20.21 4.36
N ASP A 495 10.11 -19.25 4.03
CA ASP A 495 11.37 -19.02 4.74
C ASP A 495 11.47 -17.62 5.38
N ARG A 496 10.34 -16.92 5.57
CA ARG A 496 10.25 -15.54 6.08
C ARG A 496 9.15 -15.41 7.13
N GLY A 497 9.09 -14.26 7.78
CA GLY A 497 8.04 -13.91 8.74
C GLY A 497 8.26 -14.48 10.15
N LEU A 498 9.34 -15.21 10.40
CA LEU A 498 9.71 -15.72 11.72
C LEU A 498 11.20 -15.52 12.02
N VAL A 499 11.54 -15.20 13.28
CA VAL A 499 12.91 -15.34 13.78
C VAL A 499 13.17 -16.80 14.11
N ARG A 500 13.64 -17.55 13.12
CA ARG A 500 13.82 -19.00 13.22
C ARG A 500 15.08 -19.45 12.49
N LYS A 501 15.80 -20.40 13.07
CA LYS A 501 16.99 -20.98 12.43
C LYS A 501 16.64 -21.58 11.06
N GLY A 502 17.44 -21.25 10.05
CA GLY A 502 17.26 -21.62 8.64
C GLY A 502 16.43 -20.62 7.82
N PHE A 503 15.71 -19.70 8.47
CA PHE A 503 14.94 -18.64 7.80
C PHE A 503 15.85 -17.54 7.27
N ALA A 504 15.39 -16.82 6.27
CA ALA A 504 16.06 -15.61 5.79
C ALA A 504 16.22 -14.62 6.94
N ALA A 505 17.37 -13.98 7.01
CA ALA A 505 17.65 -12.97 8.02
C ALA A 505 17.07 -11.61 7.58
N ASP A 506 15.74 -11.56 7.49
CA ASP A 506 14.96 -10.34 7.33
C ASP A 506 14.44 -9.97 8.71
N LEU A 507 15.03 -8.93 9.32
CA LEU A 507 14.80 -8.58 10.71
C LEU A 507 14.61 -7.08 10.86
N VAL A 508 13.81 -6.69 11.85
CA VAL A 508 13.69 -5.32 12.32
C VAL A 508 14.07 -5.24 13.80
N VAL A 509 14.85 -4.23 14.15
CA VAL A 509 15.24 -3.91 15.53
C VAL A 509 14.62 -2.58 15.88
N PHE A 510 13.82 -2.53 16.95
CA PHE A 510 13.10 -1.30 17.32
C PHE A 510 12.87 -1.17 18.83
N ASP A 511 12.64 0.05 19.26
CA ASP A 511 12.24 0.36 20.63
C ASP A 511 10.70 0.37 20.73
N GLU A 512 10.13 -0.55 21.51
CA GLU A 512 8.67 -0.66 21.69
C GLU A 512 8.02 0.55 22.34
N HIS A 513 8.79 1.37 23.07
CA HIS A 513 8.29 2.54 23.78
C HIS A 513 8.26 3.80 22.90
N THR A 514 9.10 3.87 21.87
CA THR A 514 9.24 5.06 21.04
C THR A 514 8.82 4.87 19.58
N VAL A 515 8.71 3.61 19.10
CA VAL A 515 8.34 3.33 17.72
C VAL A 515 6.99 3.97 17.34
N ARG A 516 7.01 4.85 16.32
CA ARG A 516 5.82 5.53 15.76
C ARG A 516 6.11 6.15 14.41
N PRO A 517 5.09 6.43 13.57
CA PRO A 517 5.27 7.30 12.41
C PRO A 517 5.55 8.75 12.85
N THR A 518 6.25 9.51 12.02
CA THR A 518 6.41 10.97 12.18
C THR A 518 5.29 11.71 11.44
N MET A 519 5.23 13.04 11.57
CA MET A 519 4.37 13.86 10.72
C MET A 519 4.79 13.74 9.26
N PRO A 520 3.84 13.64 8.32
CA PRO A 520 4.16 13.65 6.90
C PRO A 520 4.64 15.04 6.45
N VAL A 521 5.56 15.03 5.49
CA VAL A 521 6.06 16.25 4.84
C VAL A 521 6.02 16.08 3.33
N VAL A 522 5.97 17.19 2.59
CA VAL A 522 6.03 17.16 1.12
C VAL A 522 7.47 17.38 0.67
N GLU A 523 8.02 16.42 -0.08
CA GLU A 523 9.35 16.51 -0.67
C GLU A 523 9.28 16.44 -2.20
N ALA A 524 10.28 16.98 -2.90
CA ALA A 524 10.41 16.95 -4.35
C ALA A 524 11.57 16.01 -4.73
N ASP A 525 11.42 14.73 -4.39
CA ASP A 525 12.47 13.70 -4.51
C ASP A 525 12.17 12.61 -5.55
N LEU A 526 11.01 12.71 -6.23
CA LEU A 526 10.70 11.82 -7.34
C LEU A 526 11.47 12.22 -8.61
N PRO A 527 11.65 11.28 -9.57
CA PRO A 527 12.24 11.59 -10.88
C PRO A 527 11.56 12.79 -11.55
N GLY A 528 12.33 13.60 -12.28
CA GLY A 528 11.82 14.84 -12.86
C GLY A 528 11.57 15.98 -11.86
N GLY A 529 11.87 15.79 -10.57
CA GLY A 529 11.59 16.77 -9.50
C GLY A 529 10.13 16.80 -9.08
N ALA A 530 9.37 15.76 -9.38
CA ALA A 530 7.97 15.64 -8.95
C ALA A 530 7.89 15.49 -7.43
N ARG A 531 6.77 15.96 -6.86
CA ARG A 531 6.56 16.01 -5.41
C ARG A 531 5.82 14.77 -4.94
N ARG A 532 6.06 14.42 -3.68
CA ARG A 532 5.28 13.44 -2.93
C ARG A 532 5.20 13.77 -1.44
N LEU A 533 4.27 13.13 -0.76
CA LEU A 533 4.29 13.01 0.70
C LEU A 533 5.34 11.99 1.12
N VAL A 534 6.10 12.34 2.13
CA VAL A 534 7.10 11.48 2.77
C VAL A 534 6.79 11.37 4.25
N GLN A 535 6.73 10.15 4.76
CA GLN A 535 6.55 9.90 6.19
C GLN A 535 7.63 8.94 6.67
N LYS A 536 8.42 9.38 7.66
CA LYS A 536 9.43 8.56 8.34
C LYS A 536 8.87 7.94 9.61
N ALA A 537 9.67 7.14 10.28
CA ALA A 537 9.36 6.61 11.61
C ALA A 537 10.46 6.94 12.60
N GLU A 538 10.08 7.01 13.87
CA GLU A 538 10.96 7.01 15.03
C GLU A 538 11.00 5.62 15.64
N GLY A 539 12.03 5.33 16.44
CA GLY A 539 12.15 4.10 17.21
C GLY A 539 12.60 2.87 16.43
N ILE A 540 12.84 2.95 15.11
CA ILE A 540 13.47 1.87 14.33
C ILE A 540 14.99 2.04 14.41
N ALA A 541 15.65 1.15 15.14
CA ALA A 541 17.11 1.15 15.33
C ALA A 541 17.84 0.42 14.19
N GLY A 542 17.25 -0.60 13.59
CA GLY A 542 17.87 -1.34 12.50
C GLY A 542 16.88 -2.09 11.64
N MET A 543 17.19 -2.18 10.35
CA MET A 543 16.49 -3.05 9.40
C MET A 543 17.53 -3.89 8.65
N ILE A 544 17.37 -5.19 8.72
CA ILE A 544 18.24 -6.19 8.11
C ILE A 544 17.45 -6.93 7.02
N VAL A 545 18.00 -7.02 5.83
CA VAL A 545 17.41 -7.73 4.70
C VAL A 545 18.43 -8.74 4.17
N ASN A 546 18.01 -10.00 4.09
CA ASN A 546 18.88 -11.11 3.69
C ASN A 546 20.26 -11.04 4.36
N GLY A 547 20.26 -10.76 5.68
CA GLY A 547 21.47 -10.73 6.52
C GLY A 547 22.35 -9.50 6.39
N LYS A 548 21.98 -8.50 5.59
CA LYS A 548 22.72 -7.24 5.49
C LYS A 548 21.92 -6.11 6.15
N ILE A 549 22.61 -5.25 6.90
CA ILE A 549 22.00 -4.07 7.51
C ILE A 549 21.71 -3.08 6.39
N ALA A 550 20.43 -2.92 6.03
CA ALA A 550 19.99 -1.97 5.02
C ALA A 550 19.81 -0.55 5.59
N PHE A 551 19.30 -0.45 6.83
CA PHE A 551 19.13 0.80 7.56
C PHE A 551 19.64 0.67 8.99
N GLU A 552 20.26 1.72 9.50
CA GLU A 552 20.71 1.84 10.88
C GLU A 552 20.31 3.23 11.41
N ASN A 553 19.51 3.27 12.47
CA ASN A 553 18.95 4.50 13.06
C ASN A 553 18.28 5.44 12.02
N GLY A 554 17.47 4.86 11.13
CA GLY A 554 16.75 5.59 10.08
C GLY A 554 17.59 6.05 8.88
N VAL A 555 18.89 5.72 8.86
CA VAL A 555 19.82 6.08 7.79
C VAL A 555 20.14 4.85 6.94
N ALA A 556 20.02 4.98 5.62
CA ALA A 556 20.40 3.92 4.69
C ALA A 556 21.91 3.69 4.71
N THR A 557 22.33 2.43 4.81
CA THR A 557 23.75 2.03 4.76
C THR A 557 24.29 1.93 3.34
N GLY A 558 23.41 1.93 2.34
CA GLY A 558 23.72 1.67 0.94
C GLY A 558 23.69 0.18 0.56
N ALA A 559 23.44 -0.73 1.51
CA ALA A 559 23.29 -2.15 1.21
C ALA A 559 22.01 -2.41 0.41
N CYS A 560 22.17 -3.11 -0.72
CA CYS A 560 21.08 -3.51 -1.64
C CYS A 560 21.03 -5.04 -1.67
N ALA A 561 20.61 -5.66 -0.56
CA ALA A 561 20.55 -7.13 -0.43
C ALA A 561 19.15 -7.70 -0.72
N GLY A 562 18.19 -6.86 -1.07
CA GLY A 562 16.85 -7.29 -1.46
C GLY A 562 16.85 -8.16 -2.71
N GLN A 563 15.91 -9.07 -2.78
CA GLN A 563 15.78 -10.08 -3.84
C GLN A 563 14.41 -9.98 -4.50
N LEU A 564 14.30 -10.45 -5.74
CA LEU A 564 13.03 -10.82 -6.33
C LEU A 564 12.60 -12.15 -5.69
N LEU A 565 11.46 -12.13 -4.98
CA LEU A 565 10.84 -13.33 -4.43
C LEU A 565 9.98 -13.97 -5.51
N LYS A 566 10.14 -15.27 -5.68
CA LYS A 566 9.41 -16.04 -6.69
C LYS A 566 8.27 -16.81 -6.03
N GLY A 567 7.11 -16.80 -6.68
CA GLY A 567 5.98 -17.62 -6.29
C GLY A 567 6.30 -19.13 -6.39
N THR A 568 5.48 -19.95 -5.77
CA THR A 568 5.68 -21.41 -5.66
C THR A 568 5.71 -22.16 -7.00
N GLY A 569 5.22 -21.54 -8.08
CA GLY A 569 5.23 -22.11 -9.44
C GLY A 569 6.46 -21.79 -10.27
N ALA A 570 7.48 -21.14 -9.71
CA ALA A 570 8.70 -20.83 -10.43
C ALA A 570 9.46 -22.10 -10.82
N ALA A 571 9.81 -22.22 -12.10
CA ALA A 571 10.56 -23.37 -12.65
C ALA A 571 12.07 -23.15 -12.52
#